data_cc54043d02e76b60c2bf925ab63038f3
#
_entry.id   cc54043d02e76b60c2bf925ab63038f3
#
_cell.length_a   1.000
_cell.length_b   1.000
_cell.length_c   1.000
_cell.angle_alpha   90.00
_cell.angle_beta   90.00
_cell.angle_gamma   90.00
#
_symmetry.space_group_name_H-M   'P 1'
#
loop_
_entity.id
_entity.type
_entity.pdbx_description
1 polymer ?
#
loop_
_entity_poly.entity_id
_entity_poly.type
_entity_poly.pdbx_seq_one_letter_code
_entity_poly.pdbx_strand_id
1 'polypeptide(L)'
;MDKAKTEKLAQYTDKISPDNLVPLWDVLGKLVTPEPKSPCQPTLWKYSTIRPVLLEAGSLLTAKEAERRVLILENPGMPGESKITTSLYAGIQLIMPGEIAPAHKHSQSAFRFIIEGEGAFTAVEGEKSYMSKGDLILTPNGRWHDHGNESDQPTFWLDGLDIPIVQFLDASFMEHHSEDQHPHVIDDGDSEARYGSGLMPVDFVPNTLTSPVMKYPYSRTRKVLDKMKQTDEWDPCHGLRLMYVNPVDGKSVFPTMGAFMQLLPKGFETASYR
;
A
#
# COMPACT_ATOMS: atom_id res chain seq x y z
N MET A 1 -21.49 30.65 32.17
CA MET A 1 -20.48 30.35 33.22
C MET A 1 -20.15 31.69 33.92
N ASP A 2 -20.02 31.72 35.23
CA ASP A 2 -19.68 32.94 35.98
C ASP A 2 -18.28 33.43 35.55
N LYS A 3 -18.16 34.74 35.26
CA LYS A 3 -16.91 35.39 34.81
C LYS A 3 -15.74 35.13 35.77
N ALA A 4 -16.00 35.20 37.08
CA ALA A 4 -15.00 34.93 38.12
C ALA A 4 -14.52 33.46 38.10
N LYS A 5 -15.40 32.50 37.77
CA LYS A 5 -15.03 31.08 37.61
C LYS A 5 -14.18 30.85 36.36
N THR A 6 -14.50 31.54 35.26
CA THR A 6 -13.71 31.46 34.00
C THR A 6 -12.28 31.98 34.22
N GLU A 7 -12.11 33.12 34.89
CA GLU A 7 -10.80 33.69 35.22
C GLU A 7 -9.96 32.76 36.12
N LYS A 8 -10.59 32.13 37.12
CA LYS A 8 -9.90 31.17 38.00
C LYS A 8 -9.47 29.91 37.26
N LEU A 9 -10.28 29.42 36.30
CA LEU A 9 -9.90 28.28 35.49
C LEU A 9 -8.73 28.60 34.54
N ALA A 10 -8.70 29.79 33.93
CA ALA A 10 -7.57 30.25 33.13
C ALA A 10 -6.28 30.33 33.96
N GLN A 11 -6.33 30.94 35.14
CA GLN A 11 -5.19 30.98 36.07
C GLN A 11 -4.72 29.59 36.50
N TYR A 12 -5.64 28.66 36.68
CA TYR A 12 -5.29 27.26 36.98
C TYR A 12 -4.58 26.59 35.83
N THR A 13 -5.07 26.77 34.57
CA THR A 13 -4.43 26.24 33.35
C THR A 13 -3.02 26.81 33.18
N ASP A 14 -2.85 28.15 33.38
CA ASP A 14 -1.54 28.80 33.32
C ASP A 14 -0.58 28.25 34.37
N LYS A 15 -1.08 27.97 35.60
CA LYS A 15 -0.28 27.42 36.70
C LYS A 15 0.26 26.02 36.38
N ILE A 16 -0.51 25.14 35.71
CA ILE A 16 -0.13 23.77 35.48
C ILE A 16 0.60 23.57 34.14
N SER A 17 0.52 24.53 33.20
CA SER A 17 1.14 24.49 31.88
C SER A 17 2.66 24.28 31.90
N PRO A 18 3.46 24.88 32.80
CA PRO A 18 4.90 24.66 32.93
C PRO A 18 5.27 23.19 33.22
N ASP A 19 4.36 22.43 33.84
CA ASP A 19 4.54 21.02 34.16
C ASP A 19 4.04 20.10 33.01
N ASN A 20 3.73 20.65 31.83
CA ASN A 20 3.15 19.97 30.70
C ASN A 20 1.81 19.24 30.99
N LEU A 21 1.04 19.80 31.93
CA LEU A 21 -0.29 19.31 32.27
C LEU A 21 -1.36 20.09 31.52
N VAL A 22 -2.30 19.35 30.87
CA VAL A 22 -3.43 19.93 30.13
C VAL A 22 -4.73 19.44 30.75
N PRO A 23 -5.67 20.33 31.10
CA PRO A 23 -6.96 19.93 31.64
C PRO A 23 -7.80 19.18 30.57
N LEU A 24 -8.17 17.94 30.85
CA LEU A 24 -8.96 17.14 29.91
C LEU A 24 -10.27 17.83 29.50
N TRP A 25 -10.92 18.53 30.44
CA TRP A 25 -12.20 19.22 30.17
C TRP A 25 -12.09 20.35 29.13
N ASP A 26 -10.91 20.90 28.90
CA ASP A 26 -10.68 21.94 27.89
C ASP A 26 -10.48 21.33 26.48
N VAL A 27 -10.05 20.09 26.40
CA VAL A 27 -9.67 19.41 25.13
C VAL A 27 -10.51 18.18 24.81
N LEU A 28 -11.36 17.71 25.72
CA LEU A 28 -12.13 16.48 25.58
C LEU A 28 -12.90 16.40 24.26
N GLY A 29 -13.58 17.48 23.87
CA GLY A 29 -14.35 17.51 22.63
C GLY A 29 -13.53 17.46 21.34
N LYS A 30 -12.19 17.68 21.43
CA LYS A 30 -11.24 17.49 20.32
C LYS A 30 -10.65 16.08 20.32
N LEU A 31 -10.47 15.48 21.50
CA LEU A 31 -9.90 14.15 21.66
C LEU A 31 -10.93 13.04 21.39
N VAL A 32 -12.16 13.23 21.84
CA VAL A 32 -13.25 12.27 21.66
C VAL A 32 -14.43 13.01 21.01
N THR A 33 -14.59 12.81 19.72
CA THR A 33 -15.65 13.45 18.92
C THR A 33 -16.90 12.57 18.89
N PRO A 34 -18.12 13.15 18.85
CA PRO A 34 -19.37 12.39 18.76
C PRO A 34 -19.46 11.51 17.48
N GLU A 35 -18.79 11.95 16.41
CA GLU A 35 -18.73 11.25 15.14
C GLU A 35 -17.28 11.15 14.66
N PRO A 36 -16.92 10.10 13.88
CA PRO A 36 -15.63 10.01 13.25
C PRO A 36 -15.37 11.23 12.35
N LYS A 37 -14.18 11.81 12.44
CA LYS A 37 -13.72 12.91 11.59
C LYS A 37 -12.46 12.49 10.87
N SER A 38 -12.47 12.59 9.55
CA SER A 38 -11.29 12.38 8.72
C SER A 38 -10.83 13.71 8.11
N PRO A 39 -9.53 14.02 8.09
CA PRO A 39 -8.99 15.14 7.34
C PRO A 39 -8.99 14.86 5.82
N CYS A 40 -9.14 13.61 5.40
CA CYS A 40 -9.08 13.22 4.00
C CYS A 40 -10.18 13.86 3.17
N GLN A 41 -9.81 14.37 2.00
CA GLN A 41 -10.73 14.88 1.00
C GLN A 41 -10.86 13.87 -0.15
N PRO A 42 -12.08 13.61 -0.68
CA PRO A 42 -12.27 12.81 -1.88
C PRO A 42 -11.47 13.42 -3.05
N THR A 43 -10.61 12.61 -3.66
CA THR A 43 -9.69 13.07 -4.70
C THR A 43 -9.53 12.03 -5.78
N LEU A 44 -9.38 12.48 -7.02
CA LEU A 44 -9.13 11.65 -8.20
C LEU A 44 -7.82 12.07 -8.86
N TRP A 45 -6.87 11.16 -8.96
CA TRP A 45 -5.65 11.31 -9.75
C TRP A 45 -5.80 10.58 -11.09
N LYS A 46 -5.82 11.35 -12.18
CA LYS A 46 -5.93 10.78 -13.53
C LYS A 46 -4.57 10.26 -13.99
N TYR A 47 -4.50 8.96 -14.29
CA TYR A 47 -3.27 8.33 -14.79
C TYR A 47 -2.75 8.99 -16.09
N SER A 48 -3.65 9.45 -16.96
CA SER A 48 -3.29 10.21 -18.16
C SER A 48 -2.51 11.50 -17.88
N THR A 49 -2.67 12.07 -16.68
CA THR A 49 -1.89 13.24 -16.23
C THR A 49 -0.57 12.83 -15.58
N ILE A 50 -0.57 11.74 -14.79
CA ILE A 50 0.60 11.27 -14.03
C ILE A 50 1.65 10.66 -14.98
N ARG A 51 1.22 9.84 -15.93
CA ARG A 51 2.12 9.09 -16.83
C ARG A 51 3.15 9.95 -17.56
N PRO A 52 2.78 11.04 -18.27
CA PRO A 52 3.77 11.88 -18.96
C PRO A 52 4.74 12.58 -18.00
N VAL A 53 4.26 13.06 -16.86
CA VAL A 53 5.10 13.72 -15.85
C VAL A 53 6.10 12.74 -15.24
N LEU A 54 5.69 11.50 -15.00
CA LEU A 54 6.57 10.47 -14.45
C LEU A 54 7.59 9.98 -15.48
N LEU A 55 7.25 9.93 -16.77
CA LEU A 55 8.21 9.68 -17.86
C LEU A 55 9.24 10.81 -17.97
N GLU A 56 8.83 12.06 -17.81
CA GLU A 56 9.74 13.20 -17.74
C GLU A 56 10.73 13.04 -16.59
N ALA A 57 10.26 12.68 -15.38
CA ALA A 57 11.14 12.36 -14.26
C ALA A 57 12.12 11.21 -14.60
N GLY A 58 11.70 10.23 -15.42
CA GLY A 58 12.55 9.16 -15.94
C GLY A 58 13.70 9.63 -16.83
N SER A 59 13.52 10.78 -17.50
CA SER A 59 14.60 11.40 -18.29
C SER A 59 15.55 12.29 -17.47
N LEU A 60 15.15 12.66 -16.25
CA LEU A 60 15.90 13.56 -15.37
C LEU A 60 16.73 12.80 -14.32
N LEU A 61 16.21 11.67 -13.81
CA LEU A 61 16.80 10.89 -12.73
C LEU A 61 16.76 9.42 -13.09
N THR A 62 17.83 8.68 -12.82
CA THR A 62 17.85 7.22 -12.86
C THR A 62 17.08 6.64 -11.65
N ALA A 63 16.69 5.35 -11.73
CA ALA A 63 16.11 4.65 -10.60
C ALA A 63 17.07 4.59 -9.39
N LYS A 64 18.37 4.52 -9.65
CA LYS A 64 19.42 4.51 -8.61
C LYS A 64 19.55 5.87 -7.91
N GLU A 65 19.56 6.96 -8.66
CA GLU A 65 19.65 8.33 -8.09
C GLU A 65 18.41 8.70 -7.26
N ALA A 66 17.24 8.26 -7.69
CA ALA A 66 15.97 8.49 -6.99
C ALA A 66 15.71 7.47 -5.88
N GLU A 67 16.53 6.42 -5.74
CA GLU A 67 16.28 5.18 -5.00
C GLU A 67 14.96 4.52 -5.44
N ARG A 68 13.88 5.28 -5.42
CA ARG A 68 12.54 4.93 -5.94
C ARG A 68 11.95 6.13 -6.67
N ARG A 69 11.79 6.02 -7.99
CA ARG A 69 11.18 7.09 -8.80
C ARG A 69 9.65 7.01 -8.69
N VAL A 70 9.12 7.64 -7.64
CA VAL A 70 7.70 7.62 -7.26
C VAL A 70 7.12 9.03 -7.22
N LEU A 71 5.92 9.21 -7.76
CA LEU A 71 5.09 10.36 -7.46
C LEU A 71 4.04 9.97 -6.42
N ILE A 72 4.13 10.61 -5.26
CA ILE A 72 3.23 10.35 -4.13
C ILE A 72 1.86 10.93 -4.44
N LEU A 73 0.81 10.14 -4.19
CA LEU A 73 -0.58 10.57 -4.27
C LEU A 73 -0.99 11.20 -2.93
N GLU A 74 -0.56 12.45 -2.73
CA GLU A 74 -0.81 13.15 -1.47
C GLU A 74 -2.25 13.67 -1.39
N ASN A 75 -2.94 13.36 -0.29
CA ASN A 75 -4.31 13.83 -0.09
C ASN A 75 -4.35 15.34 0.16
N PRO A 76 -5.17 16.12 -0.58
CA PRO A 76 -5.22 17.56 -0.43
C PRO A 76 -5.71 18.05 0.95
N GLY A 77 -6.34 17.18 1.74
CA GLY A 77 -6.68 17.46 3.14
C GLY A 77 -5.52 17.33 4.12
N MET A 78 -4.37 16.83 3.67
CA MET A 78 -3.16 16.56 4.48
C MET A 78 -1.88 17.01 3.75
N PRO A 79 -1.78 18.27 3.32
CA PRO A 79 -0.65 18.74 2.53
C PRO A 79 0.65 18.69 3.33
N GLY A 80 1.71 18.17 2.71
CA GLY A 80 3.04 17.99 3.30
C GLY A 80 3.19 16.73 4.17
N GLU A 81 2.15 15.89 4.29
CA GLU A 81 2.21 14.66 5.09
C GLU A 81 2.58 13.41 4.28
N SER A 82 2.64 13.50 2.95
CA SER A 82 2.96 12.37 2.06
C SER A 82 2.06 11.15 2.26
N LYS A 83 0.76 11.37 2.50
CA LYS A 83 -0.23 10.33 2.78
C LYS A 83 -1.40 10.41 1.83
N ILE A 84 -1.92 9.25 1.37
CA ILE A 84 -3.18 9.20 0.60
C ILE A 84 -4.40 9.16 1.53
N THR A 85 -4.25 8.51 2.69
CA THR A 85 -5.19 8.56 3.82
C THR A 85 -4.42 8.66 5.12
N THR A 86 -5.10 8.83 6.25
CA THR A 86 -4.46 8.89 7.58
C THR A 86 -3.65 7.63 7.93
N SER A 87 -3.95 6.49 7.31
CA SER A 87 -3.33 5.20 7.61
C SER A 87 -2.54 4.58 6.45
N LEU A 88 -2.62 5.16 5.25
CA LEU A 88 -2.01 4.61 4.05
C LEU A 88 -1.17 5.64 3.31
N TYR A 89 -0.05 5.17 2.78
CA TYR A 89 0.71 5.80 1.72
C TYR A 89 0.33 5.19 0.37
N ALA A 90 0.31 5.97 -0.70
CA ALA A 90 0.29 5.46 -2.06
C ALA A 90 1.07 6.37 -3.00
N GLY A 91 1.67 5.75 -4.04
CA GLY A 91 2.40 6.46 -5.07
C GLY A 91 2.45 5.66 -6.36
N ILE A 92 2.68 6.35 -7.48
CA ILE A 92 2.93 5.71 -8.77
C ILE A 92 4.43 5.69 -9.01
N GLN A 93 4.99 4.48 -9.14
CA GLN A 93 6.41 4.25 -9.42
C GLN A 93 6.62 3.95 -10.90
N LEU A 94 7.77 4.38 -11.41
CA LEU A 94 8.28 4.09 -12.75
C LEU A 94 9.65 3.43 -12.69
N ILE A 95 9.83 2.37 -13.48
CA ILE A 95 11.13 1.82 -13.82
C ILE A 95 11.30 1.78 -15.34
N MET A 96 12.41 2.34 -15.85
CA MET A 96 12.72 2.38 -17.26
C MET A 96 13.40 1.06 -17.70
N PRO A 97 13.44 0.76 -19.02
CA PRO A 97 14.18 -0.39 -19.54
C PRO A 97 15.62 -0.45 -19.03
N GLY A 98 16.07 -1.62 -18.57
CA GLY A 98 17.42 -1.88 -18.09
C GLY A 98 17.77 -1.29 -16.73
N GLU A 99 16.83 -0.59 -16.07
CA GLU A 99 17.08 -0.03 -14.73
C GLU A 99 16.92 -1.07 -13.62
N ILE A 100 17.67 -0.84 -12.54
CA ILE A 100 17.54 -1.51 -11.25
C ILE A 100 17.29 -0.44 -10.19
N ALA A 101 16.26 -0.62 -9.39
CA ALA A 101 16.01 0.13 -8.18
C ALA A 101 16.64 -0.63 -7.00
N PRO A 102 17.60 -0.01 -6.27
CA PRO A 102 18.51 -0.71 -5.35
C PRO A 102 17.82 -1.52 -4.25
N ALA A 103 18.49 -2.63 -3.86
CA ALA A 103 18.01 -3.51 -2.81
C ALA A 103 17.99 -2.83 -1.45
N HIS A 104 16.86 -2.96 -0.75
CA HIS A 104 16.70 -2.52 0.62
C HIS A 104 15.66 -3.36 1.37
N LYS A 105 15.54 -3.16 2.65
CA LYS A 105 14.43 -3.64 3.48
C LYS A 105 13.92 -2.53 4.38
N HIS A 106 12.66 -2.58 4.72
CA HIS A 106 12.03 -1.62 5.62
C HIS A 106 10.95 -2.29 6.48
N SER A 107 10.58 -1.66 7.58
CA SER A 107 9.58 -2.18 8.52
C SER A 107 8.16 -2.14 7.98
N GLN A 108 7.88 -1.38 6.94
CA GLN A 108 6.58 -1.31 6.29
C GLN A 108 6.31 -2.53 5.41
N SER A 109 5.03 -2.93 5.31
CA SER A 109 4.56 -3.82 4.26
C SER A 109 4.16 -3.01 3.03
N ALA A 110 4.41 -3.56 1.84
CA ALA A 110 4.07 -2.94 0.57
C ALA A 110 3.37 -3.92 -0.36
N PHE A 111 2.38 -3.45 -1.10
CA PHE A 111 1.88 -4.13 -2.28
C PHE A 111 2.04 -3.25 -3.51
N ARG A 112 2.16 -3.89 -4.67
CA ARG A 112 2.25 -3.25 -5.97
C ARG A 112 1.15 -3.75 -6.87
N PHE A 113 0.38 -2.83 -7.41
CA PHE A 113 -0.61 -3.12 -8.44
C PHE A 113 -0.09 -2.61 -9.79
N ILE A 114 0.11 -3.52 -10.74
CA ILE A 114 0.74 -3.19 -12.02
C ILE A 114 -0.26 -2.50 -12.93
N ILE A 115 0.04 -1.25 -13.31
CA ILE A 115 -0.83 -0.42 -14.13
C ILE A 115 -0.51 -0.59 -15.62
N GLU A 116 0.79 -0.57 -15.96
CA GLU A 116 1.28 -0.61 -17.34
C GLU A 116 2.67 -1.26 -17.39
N GLY A 117 2.94 -2.00 -18.45
CA GLY A 117 4.21 -2.68 -18.70
C GLY A 117 4.13 -4.17 -18.45
N GLU A 118 5.18 -4.87 -18.89
CA GLU A 118 5.38 -6.32 -18.78
C GLU A 118 6.90 -6.59 -18.77
N GLY A 119 7.34 -7.63 -18.03
CA GLY A 119 8.74 -8.06 -18.01
C GLY A 119 9.65 -7.30 -17.02
N ALA A 120 9.13 -6.32 -16.30
CA ALA A 120 9.78 -5.86 -15.08
C ALA A 120 9.51 -6.86 -13.95
N PHE A 121 10.33 -6.84 -12.89
CA PHE A 121 10.19 -7.73 -11.75
C PHE A 121 10.32 -7.01 -10.41
N THR A 122 9.74 -7.61 -9.39
CA THR A 122 10.09 -7.39 -7.99
C THR A 122 10.71 -8.68 -7.47
N ALA A 123 11.89 -8.59 -6.86
CA ALA A 123 12.51 -9.71 -6.16
C ALA A 123 12.35 -9.51 -4.65
N VAL A 124 11.95 -10.56 -3.93
CA VAL A 124 11.76 -10.57 -2.47
C VAL A 124 12.42 -11.81 -1.89
N GLU A 125 13.38 -11.62 -0.95
CA GLU A 125 14.10 -12.72 -0.28
C GLU A 125 14.67 -13.76 -1.28
N GLY A 126 15.09 -13.30 -2.46
CA GLY A 126 15.70 -14.14 -3.48
C GLY A 126 14.76 -14.70 -4.53
N GLU A 127 13.44 -14.53 -4.41
CA GLU A 127 12.46 -14.93 -5.42
C GLU A 127 12.09 -13.75 -6.31
N LYS A 128 12.31 -13.86 -7.62
CA LYS A 128 11.77 -12.92 -8.61
C LYS A 128 10.29 -13.18 -8.86
N SER A 129 9.54 -12.12 -9.00
CA SER A 129 8.16 -12.13 -9.50
C SER A 129 8.07 -11.21 -10.70
N TYR A 130 8.03 -11.75 -11.91
CA TYR A 130 7.79 -10.95 -13.12
C TYR A 130 6.38 -10.38 -13.11
N MET A 131 6.30 -9.10 -13.47
CA MET A 131 5.09 -8.29 -13.35
C MET A 131 4.39 -8.15 -14.68
N SER A 132 3.08 -8.39 -14.69
CA SER A 132 2.19 -8.14 -15.82
C SER A 132 1.03 -7.25 -15.38
N LYS A 133 0.47 -6.48 -16.31
CA LYS A 133 -0.63 -5.55 -16.03
C LYS A 133 -1.78 -6.23 -15.27
N GLY A 134 -2.15 -5.62 -14.14
CA GLY A 134 -3.23 -6.06 -13.26
C GLY A 134 -2.80 -7.03 -12.17
N ASP A 135 -1.55 -7.51 -12.18
CA ASP A 135 -1.00 -8.34 -11.10
C ASP A 135 -0.91 -7.55 -9.79
N LEU A 136 -1.08 -8.26 -8.68
CA LEU A 136 -0.78 -7.76 -7.34
C LEU A 136 0.46 -8.48 -6.82
N ILE A 137 1.50 -7.70 -6.46
CA ILE A 137 2.77 -8.19 -5.90
C ILE A 137 2.88 -7.73 -4.46
N LEU A 138 3.35 -8.61 -3.59
CA LEU A 138 3.56 -8.32 -2.18
C LEU A 138 5.05 -8.16 -1.86
N THR A 139 5.35 -7.23 -0.96
CA THR A 139 6.63 -7.15 -0.26
C THR A 139 6.33 -7.12 1.24
N PRO A 140 6.51 -8.24 1.95
CA PRO A 140 6.34 -8.29 3.39
C PRO A 140 7.33 -7.39 4.11
N ASN A 141 6.92 -6.90 5.27
CA ASN A 141 7.77 -6.08 6.15
C ASN A 141 9.08 -6.80 6.51
N GLY A 142 10.17 -6.03 6.59
CA GLY A 142 11.49 -6.51 7.01
C GLY A 142 12.19 -7.43 6.01
N ARG A 143 11.68 -7.59 4.79
CA ARG A 143 12.25 -8.46 3.75
C ARG A 143 13.11 -7.66 2.78
N TRP A 144 14.27 -8.24 2.41
CA TRP A 144 15.10 -7.70 1.35
C TRP A 144 14.35 -7.75 0.03
N HIS A 145 14.37 -6.65 -0.70
CA HIS A 145 13.72 -6.58 -2.01
C HIS A 145 14.39 -5.54 -2.91
N ASP A 146 14.36 -5.83 -4.19
CA ASP A 146 14.76 -4.93 -5.27
C ASP A 146 13.79 -5.01 -6.45
N HIS A 147 13.96 -4.13 -7.42
CA HIS A 147 13.17 -4.12 -8.64
C HIS A 147 14.09 -3.96 -9.84
N GLY A 148 13.74 -4.60 -10.95
CA GLY A 148 14.43 -4.43 -12.21
C GLY A 148 13.46 -4.45 -13.38
N ASN A 149 13.90 -3.91 -14.51
CA ASN A 149 13.15 -3.97 -15.75
C ASN A 149 14.03 -4.57 -16.85
N GLU A 150 13.78 -5.82 -17.17
CA GLU A 150 14.48 -6.59 -18.19
C GLU A 150 13.81 -6.48 -19.58
N SER A 151 12.71 -5.71 -19.67
CA SER A 151 11.99 -5.47 -20.93
C SER A 151 12.49 -4.22 -21.67
N ASP A 152 11.98 -3.98 -22.85
CA ASP A 152 12.24 -2.80 -23.68
C ASP A 152 11.21 -1.67 -23.48
N GLN A 153 10.27 -1.82 -22.54
CA GLN A 153 9.20 -0.87 -22.28
C GLN A 153 9.24 -0.40 -20.81
N PRO A 154 8.88 0.87 -20.53
CA PRO A 154 8.74 1.35 -19.16
C PRO A 154 7.60 0.62 -18.44
N THR A 155 7.78 0.35 -17.16
CA THR A 155 6.76 -0.27 -16.31
C THR A 155 6.34 0.67 -15.21
N PHE A 156 5.02 0.74 -14.99
CA PHE A 156 4.38 1.59 -13.98
C PHE A 156 3.53 0.73 -13.04
N TRP A 157 3.62 1.01 -11.76
CA TRP A 157 2.75 0.39 -10.76
C TRP A 157 2.34 1.36 -9.67
N LEU A 158 1.22 1.06 -9.02
CA LEU A 158 0.79 1.71 -7.79
C LEU A 158 1.44 0.98 -6.61
N ASP A 159 2.23 1.68 -5.83
CA ASP A 159 2.65 1.24 -4.50
C ASP A 159 1.60 1.65 -3.47
N GLY A 160 1.27 0.72 -2.57
CA GLY A 160 0.48 0.97 -1.37
C GLY A 160 1.23 0.45 -0.15
N LEU A 161 1.46 1.31 0.86
CA LEU A 161 2.22 0.96 2.06
C LEU A 161 1.49 1.42 3.33
N ASP A 162 1.75 0.72 4.41
CA ASP A 162 1.28 1.04 5.76
C ASP A 162 2.20 2.02 6.51
N ILE A 163 2.97 2.87 5.77
CA ILE A 163 3.91 3.85 6.34
C ILE A 163 3.32 4.63 7.51
N PRO A 164 2.12 5.24 7.39
CA PRO A 164 1.58 6.05 8.49
C PRO A 164 1.28 5.23 9.76
N ILE A 165 0.87 3.97 9.61
CA ILE A 165 0.62 3.08 10.76
C ILE A 165 1.93 2.75 11.47
N VAL A 166 2.96 2.36 10.70
CA VAL A 166 4.28 2.01 11.26
C VAL A 166 4.94 3.22 11.90
N GLN A 167 4.80 4.41 11.31
CA GLN A 167 5.28 5.67 11.90
C GLN A 167 4.55 6.00 13.19
N PHE A 168 3.22 5.82 13.23
CA PHE A 168 2.42 6.04 14.44
C PHE A 168 2.86 5.15 15.61
N LEU A 169 3.41 3.97 15.32
CA LEU A 169 3.92 3.02 16.31
C LEU A 169 5.42 3.25 16.65
N ASP A 170 6.05 4.32 16.11
CA ASP A 170 7.48 4.61 16.26
C ASP A 170 8.41 3.45 15.82
N ALA A 171 7.94 2.60 14.87
CA ALA A 171 8.60 1.37 14.44
C ALA A 171 9.22 1.47 13.04
N SER A 172 9.34 2.67 12.48
CA SER A 172 9.83 2.88 11.12
C SER A 172 11.36 2.78 11.05
N PHE A 173 11.85 1.89 10.18
CA PHE A 173 13.27 1.83 9.80
C PHE A 173 13.42 1.42 8.33
N MET A 174 14.60 1.69 7.77
CA MET A 174 15.06 1.22 6.48
C MET A 174 16.54 0.87 6.55
N GLU A 175 16.96 -0.14 5.81
CA GLU A 175 18.34 -0.58 5.68
C GLU A 175 18.64 -0.87 4.21
N HIS A 176 19.74 -0.33 3.68
CA HIS A 176 20.22 -0.58 2.32
C HIS A 176 21.05 -1.86 2.27
N HIS A 177 20.92 -2.61 1.20
CA HIS A 177 21.82 -3.73 0.92
C HIS A 177 23.18 -3.24 0.43
N SER A 178 24.23 -4.03 0.63
CA SER A 178 25.59 -3.68 0.15
C SER A 178 25.70 -3.66 -1.38
N GLU A 179 24.87 -4.44 -2.05
CA GLU A 179 24.78 -4.55 -3.50
C GLU A 179 23.46 -3.96 -4.01
N ASP A 180 23.43 -3.50 -5.26
CA ASP A 180 22.23 -2.97 -5.89
C ASP A 180 21.08 -4.02 -6.00
N GLN A 181 21.45 -5.30 -6.08
CA GLN A 181 20.51 -6.42 -6.03
C GLN A 181 20.90 -7.39 -4.92
N HIS A 182 19.93 -7.88 -4.16
CA HIS A 182 20.18 -8.98 -3.25
C HIS A 182 20.24 -10.30 -4.04
N PRO A 183 20.88 -11.37 -3.51
CA PRO A 183 21.01 -12.63 -4.23
C PRO A 183 19.64 -13.24 -4.61
N HIS A 184 19.42 -13.50 -5.89
CA HIS A 184 18.25 -14.21 -6.40
C HIS A 184 18.56 -15.71 -6.48
N VAL A 185 18.11 -16.46 -5.50
CA VAL A 185 18.48 -17.88 -5.28
C VAL A 185 17.27 -18.83 -5.27
N ILE A 186 16.08 -18.28 -5.45
CA ILE A 186 14.81 -19.04 -5.49
C ILE A 186 14.25 -18.91 -6.91
N ASP A 187 13.69 -20.00 -7.43
CA ASP A 187 13.09 -20.04 -8.76
C ASP A 187 11.91 -19.06 -8.85
N ASP A 188 11.73 -18.45 -10.02
CA ASP A 188 10.65 -17.51 -10.28
C ASP A 188 9.29 -18.13 -10.02
N GLY A 189 8.45 -17.47 -9.21
CA GLY A 189 7.09 -17.92 -8.93
C GLY A 189 7.00 -19.13 -8.00
N ASP A 190 8.06 -19.48 -7.28
CA ASP A 190 8.08 -20.60 -6.31
C ASP A 190 6.98 -20.44 -5.25
N SER A 191 6.82 -19.24 -4.69
CA SER A 191 5.79 -18.96 -3.69
C SER A 191 4.36 -19.08 -4.25
N GLU A 192 4.14 -18.65 -5.50
CA GLU A 192 2.86 -18.83 -6.18
C GLU A 192 2.57 -20.32 -6.40
N ALA A 193 3.56 -21.09 -6.84
CA ALA A 193 3.42 -22.51 -7.09
C ALA A 193 3.12 -23.30 -5.80
N ARG A 194 3.85 -23.00 -4.71
CA ARG A 194 3.70 -23.72 -3.44
C ARG A 194 2.44 -23.37 -2.68
N TYR A 195 2.06 -22.10 -2.67
CA TYR A 195 1.02 -21.59 -1.76
C TYR A 195 -0.18 -20.99 -2.49
N GLY A 196 -0.06 -20.66 -3.77
CA GLY A 196 -1.07 -19.90 -4.51
C GLY A 196 -2.20 -20.72 -5.14
N SER A 197 -2.12 -22.07 -5.12
CA SER A 197 -3.06 -22.95 -5.84
C SER A 197 -3.98 -23.79 -4.94
N GLY A 198 -4.11 -23.42 -3.66
CA GLY A 198 -4.89 -24.18 -2.67
C GLY A 198 -4.16 -25.43 -2.14
N LEU A 199 -2.87 -25.51 -2.42
CA LEU A 199 -1.96 -26.52 -1.89
C LEU A 199 -0.92 -25.84 -1.01
N MET A 200 -0.36 -26.61 -0.05
CA MET A 200 0.67 -26.13 0.87
C MET A 200 1.57 -27.32 1.25
N PRO A 201 2.90 -27.15 1.36
CA PRO A 201 3.77 -28.17 1.89
C PRO A 201 3.30 -28.61 3.29
N VAL A 202 3.27 -29.93 3.56
CA VAL A 202 2.70 -30.50 4.80
C VAL A 202 3.47 -30.05 6.04
N ASP A 203 4.74 -29.79 5.90
CA ASP A 203 5.66 -29.34 6.96
C ASP A 203 5.82 -27.83 7.06
N PHE A 204 5.07 -27.05 6.24
CA PHE A 204 5.12 -25.60 6.29
C PHE A 204 4.57 -25.06 7.62
N VAL A 205 5.41 -24.33 8.33
CA VAL A 205 5.03 -23.62 9.57
C VAL A 205 5.17 -22.12 9.32
N PRO A 206 4.07 -21.35 9.34
CA PRO A 206 4.14 -19.91 9.13
C PRO A 206 4.88 -19.25 10.30
N ASN A 207 5.82 -18.38 9.98
CA ASN A 207 6.58 -17.58 10.97
C ASN A 207 6.18 -16.09 10.95
N THR A 208 5.16 -15.75 10.19
CA THR A 208 4.60 -14.41 10.03
C THR A 208 3.10 -14.48 9.78
N LEU A 209 2.41 -13.36 10.01
CA LEU A 209 0.98 -13.20 9.69
C LEU A 209 0.76 -12.73 8.23
N THR A 210 1.82 -12.48 7.49
CA THR A 210 1.76 -12.08 6.09
C THR A 210 1.59 -13.30 5.19
N SER A 211 0.89 -13.14 4.07
CA SER A 211 0.78 -14.19 3.05
C SER A 211 2.17 -14.65 2.57
N PRO A 212 2.40 -15.96 2.45
CA PRO A 212 3.61 -16.50 1.83
C PRO A 212 3.62 -16.37 0.30
N VAL A 213 2.50 -16.00 -0.33
CA VAL A 213 2.38 -15.81 -1.78
C VAL A 213 2.86 -14.42 -2.14
N MET A 214 3.93 -14.30 -2.94
CA MET A 214 4.47 -12.99 -3.34
C MET A 214 3.72 -12.36 -4.51
N LYS A 215 3.10 -13.18 -5.37
CA LYS A 215 2.38 -12.72 -6.55
C LYS A 215 0.98 -13.32 -6.64
N TYR A 216 -0.01 -12.45 -6.92
CA TYR A 216 -1.39 -12.82 -7.25
C TYR A 216 -1.67 -12.43 -8.71
N PRO A 217 -1.62 -13.37 -9.67
CA PRO A 217 -1.79 -13.09 -11.10
C PRO A 217 -3.18 -12.58 -11.44
N TYR A 218 -3.26 -11.49 -12.21
CA TYR A 218 -4.53 -10.92 -12.67
C TYR A 218 -5.35 -11.92 -13.49
N SER A 219 -4.70 -12.77 -14.26
CA SER A 219 -5.37 -13.80 -15.07
C SER A 219 -6.26 -14.73 -14.23
N ARG A 220 -5.83 -15.08 -13.00
CA ARG A 220 -6.65 -15.85 -12.05
C ARG A 220 -7.79 -15.02 -11.50
N THR A 221 -7.48 -13.82 -11.03
CA THR A 221 -8.47 -12.89 -10.46
C THR A 221 -9.56 -12.57 -11.48
N ARG A 222 -9.17 -12.27 -12.71
CA ARG A 222 -10.11 -11.96 -13.79
C ARG A 222 -11.03 -13.16 -14.12
N LYS A 223 -10.47 -14.36 -14.18
CA LYS A 223 -11.24 -15.59 -14.42
C LYS A 223 -12.33 -15.82 -13.37
N VAL A 224 -12.04 -15.55 -12.10
CA VAL A 224 -13.03 -15.65 -11.02
C VAL A 224 -14.13 -14.61 -11.18
N LEU A 225 -13.77 -13.33 -11.40
CA LEU A 225 -14.73 -12.26 -11.63
C LEU A 225 -15.62 -12.51 -12.84
N ASP A 226 -15.09 -13.07 -13.93
CA ASP A 226 -15.86 -13.43 -15.11
C ASP A 226 -16.86 -14.58 -14.84
N LYS A 227 -16.54 -15.48 -13.92
CA LYS A 227 -17.49 -16.50 -13.45
C LYS A 227 -18.57 -15.91 -12.55
N MET A 228 -18.19 -15.10 -11.56
CA MET A 228 -19.15 -14.42 -10.68
C MET A 228 -20.12 -13.56 -11.48
N LYS A 229 -19.66 -12.86 -12.50
CA LYS A 229 -20.50 -12.07 -13.40
C LYS A 229 -21.68 -12.86 -14.02
N GLN A 230 -21.54 -14.18 -14.16
CA GLN A 230 -22.55 -15.03 -14.78
C GLN A 230 -23.59 -15.54 -13.77
N THR A 231 -23.23 -15.64 -12.50
CA THR A 231 -23.99 -16.38 -11.49
C THR A 231 -24.36 -15.57 -10.26
N ASP A 232 -23.61 -14.51 -9.93
CA ASP A 232 -23.74 -13.82 -8.67
C ASP A 232 -24.58 -12.55 -8.84
N GLU A 233 -25.26 -12.16 -7.75
CA GLU A 233 -25.92 -10.86 -7.63
C GLU A 233 -24.88 -9.76 -7.42
N TRP A 234 -25.16 -8.58 -8.01
CA TRP A 234 -24.29 -7.42 -7.89
C TRP A 234 -24.58 -6.66 -6.60
N ASP A 235 -23.57 -6.52 -5.74
CA ASP A 235 -23.69 -5.65 -4.58
C ASP A 235 -23.92 -4.20 -5.03
N PRO A 236 -24.94 -3.49 -4.51
CA PRO A 236 -25.31 -2.15 -4.98
C PRO A 236 -24.25 -1.09 -4.67
N CYS A 237 -23.37 -1.33 -3.71
CA CYS A 237 -22.30 -0.41 -3.33
C CYS A 237 -20.96 -0.74 -3.98
N HIS A 238 -20.71 -2.02 -4.25
CA HIS A 238 -19.37 -2.52 -4.61
C HIS A 238 -19.31 -3.31 -5.92
N GLY A 239 -20.43 -3.64 -6.55
CA GLY A 239 -20.47 -4.54 -7.70
C GLY A 239 -20.05 -5.97 -7.30
N LEU A 240 -19.16 -6.60 -8.07
CA LEU A 240 -18.55 -7.87 -7.69
C LEU A 240 -17.17 -7.61 -7.11
N ARG A 241 -16.90 -8.13 -5.92
CA ARG A 241 -15.65 -7.85 -5.18
C ARG A 241 -15.00 -9.14 -4.67
N LEU A 242 -13.71 -9.28 -4.95
CA LEU A 242 -12.84 -10.33 -4.43
C LEU A 242 -11.83 -9.74 -3.46
N MET A 243 -11.57 -10.43 -2.36
CA MET A 243 -10.46 -10.15 -1.46
C MET A 243 -9.28 -11.04 -1.86
N TYR A 244 -8.08 -10.48 -1.93
CA TYR A 244 -6.84 -11.24 -1.98
C TYR A 244 -6.57 -11.80 -0.59
N VAL A 245 -6.45 -13.12 -0.50
CA VAL A 245 -6.37 -13.82 0.78
C VAL A 245 -5.00 -14.40 1.06
N ASN A 246 -4.60 -14.39 2.33
CA ASN A 246 -3.52 -15.21 2.82
C ASN A 246 -3.98 -16.68 2.87
N PRO A 247 -3.37 -17.60 2.10
CA PRO A 247 -3.81 -18.99 2.05
C PRO A 247 -3.62 -19.75 3.38
N VAL A 248 -2.83 -19.21 4.31
CA VAL A 248 -2.58 -19.82 5.61
C VAL A 248 -3.81 -19.75 6.53
N ASP A 249 -4.54 -18.63 6.49
CA ASP A 249 -5.64 -18.39 7.44
C ASP A 249 -6.92 -17.81 6.79
N GLY A 250 -6.90 -17.56 5.47
CA GLY A 250 -8.03 -17.02 4.73
C GLY A 250 -8.31 -15.53 5.01
N LYS A 251 -7.43 -14.82 5.72
CA LYS A 251 -7.55 -13.40 6.03
C LYS A 251 -6.86 -12.52 4.97
N SER A 252 -6.73 -11.23 5.27
CA SER A 252 -6.01 -10.28 4.43
C SER A 252 -4.54 -10.69 4.21
N VAL A 253 -3.98 -10.29 3.08
CA VAL A 253 -2.59 -10.61 2.70
C VAL A 253 -1.54 -10.04 3.65
N PHE A 254 -1.86 -8.93 4.33
CA PHE A 254 -1.05 -8.33 5.40
C PHE A 254 -1.90 -8.12 6.65
N PRO A 255 -1.30 -8.12 7.84
CA PRO A 255 -2.01 -7.82 9.07
C PRO A 255 -2.51 -6.37 9.16
N THR A 256 -1.89 -5.45 8.43
CA THR A 256 -2.17 -3.99 8.44
C THR A 256 -2.99 -3.52 7.25
N MET A 257 -3.03 -4.28 6.16
CA MET A 257 -3.67 -3.87 4.90
C MET A 257 -4.41 -5.04 4.24
N GLY A 258 -5.62 -4.77 3.73
CA GLY A 258 -6.35 -5.65 2.83
C GLY A 258 -6.31 -5.14 1.39
N ALA A 259 -6.27 -6.06 0.43
CA ALA A 259 -6.37 -5.75 -0.99
C ALA A 259 -7.60 -6.42 -1.60
N PHE A 260 -8.30 -5.70 -2.47
CA PHE A 260 -9.52 -6.16 -3.10
C PHE A 260 -9.50 -5.84 -4.59
N MET A 261 -10.08 -6.72 -5.40
CA MET A 261 -10.36 -6.46 -6.81
C MET A 261 -11.87 -6.38 -7.03
N GLN A 262 -12.31 -5.31 -7.71
CA GLN A 262 -13.72 -5.09 -8.00
C GLN A 262 -13.98 -5.13 -9.51
N LEU A 263 -15.10 -5.73 -9.91
CA LEU A 263 -15.65 -5.63 -11.26
C LEU A 263 -16.92 -4.78 -11.18
N LEU A 264 -16.91 -3.66 -11.89
CA LEU A 264 -18.06 -2.76 -12.03
C LEU A 264 -18.58 -2.85 -13.47
N PRO A 265 -19.87 -3.03 -13.70
CA PRO A 265 -20.43 -2.99 -15.04
C PRO A 265 -20.38 -1.56 -15.61
N LYS A 266 -20.38 -1.45 -16.92
CA LYS A 266 -20.41 -0.14 -17.57
C LYS A 266 -21.65 0.65 -17.15
N GLY A 267 -21.45 1.89 -16.71
CA GLY A 267 -22.54 2.76 -16.24
C GLY A 267 -23.04 2.42 -14.83
N PHE A 268 -22.29 1.64 -14.05
CA PHE A 268 -22.66 1.34 -12.68
C PHE A 268 -22.55 2.58 -11.79
N GLU A 269 -23.66 2.91 -11.11
CA GLU A 269 -23.73 3.93 -10.08
C GLU A 269 -23.85 3.26 -8.73
N THR A 270 -22.92 3.54 -7.84
CA THR A 270 -22.90 2.92 -6.51
C THR A 270 -23.96 3.55 -5.60
N ALA A 271 -24.64 2.74 -4.81
CA ALA A 271 -25.39 3.23 -3.66
C ALA A 271 -24.45 3.84 -2.61
N SER A 272 -25.00 4.69 -1.75
CA SER A 272 -24.22 5.24 -0.62
C SER A 272 -23.81 4.12 0.33
N TYR A 273 -22.55 4.14 0.73
CA TYR A 273 -21.98 3.18 1.66
C TYR A 273 -21.32 3.95 2.82
N ARG A 274 -21.54 3.47 4.06
CA ARG A 274 -20.97 4.05 5.28
C ARG A 274 -20.41 2.96 6.18
#